data_207c5d2bb63e67bad07ad3114db01cff
#
_entry.id   207c5d2bb63e67bad07ad3114db01cff
#
_cell.length_a   1.000
_cell.length_b   1.000
_cell.length_c   1.000
_cell.angle_alpha   90.00
_cell.angle_beta   90.00
_cell.angle_gamma   90.00
#
_symmetry.space_group_name_H-M   'P 1'
#
loop_
_entity.id
_entity.type
_entity.pdbx_description
1 polymer ?
#
loop_
_entity_poly.entity_id
_entity_poly.type
_entity_poly.pdbx_seq_one_letter_code
_entity_poly.pdbx_strand_id
1 'polypeptide(L)'
;GTALAMEHNGDVYSCDHYVYPRYQLGNILNRSLGEMVNSEFQRAFGKAKADTLPRYCRECEVRHLCHGECPKHRFLRTPDGDPGLNYLCRAYKRFFNHSAPAMQRMAALLRIGRAPAEIMRQAA
;
A
#
# COMPACT_ATOMS: atom_id res chain seq x y z
N GLY A 1 1.32 3.83 8.82
CA GLY A 1 2.41 2.97 8.95
C GLY A 1 2.64 2.34 10.32
N THR A 2 1.86 1.30 10.66
CA THR A 2 2.03 0.56 11.93
C THR A 2 2.67 -0.82 11.73
N ALA A 3 2.84 -1.27 10.48
CA ALA A 3 3.52 -2.51 10.17
C ALA A 3 5.03 -2.25 10.12
N LEU A 4 5.73 -2.72 11.16
CA LEU A 4 7.18 -2.63 11.31
C LEU A 4 7.83 -3.92 10.82
N ALA A 5 9.12 -3.86 10.49
CA ALA A 5 9.95 -5.03 10.26
C ALA A 5 10.99 -5.15 11.38
N MET A 6 11.27 -6.37 11.82
CA MET A 6 12.29 -6.63 12.82
C MET A 6 13.30 -7.64 12.28
N GLU A 7 14.58 -7.34 12.42
CA GLU A 7 15.69 -8.22 12.09
C GLU A 7 16.01 -9.17 13.27
N HIS A 8 16.74 -10.23 12.96
CA HIS A 8 17.12 -11.28 13.94
C HIS A 8 17.92 -10.76 15.15
N ASN A 9 18.61 -9.63 15.01
CA ASN A 9 19.38 -8.97 16.07
C ASN A 9 18.52 -8.04 16.94
N GLY A 10 17.22 -7.94 16.68
CA GLY A 10 16.29 -7.08 17.40
C GLY A 10 16.16 -5.64 16.85
N ASP A 11 16.86 -5.29 15.78
CA ASP A 11 16.70 -4.00 15.10
C ASP A 11 15.34 -3.89 14.44
N VAL A 12 14.68 -2.77 14.65
CA VAL A 12 13.31 -2.50 14.15
C VAL A 12 13.34 -1.37 13.15
N TYR A 13 12.64 -1.58 12.02
CA TYR A 13 12.59 -0.67 10.88
C TYR A 13 11.16 -0.25 10.57
N SER A 14 11.02 0.89 9.88
CA SER A 14 9.72 1.49 9.54
C SER A 14 8.82 0.60 8.68
N CYS A 15 9.38 -0.30 7.88
CA CYS A 15 8.67 -1.19 6.96
C CYS A 15 9.64 -2.25 6.41
N ASP A 16 9.12 -3.43 6.04
CA ASP A 16 9.88 -4.50 5.40
C ASP A 16 10.56 -4.10 4.08
N HIS A 17 9.98 -3.16 3.34
CA HIS A 17 10.60 -2.59 2.14
C HIS A 17 11.70 -1.57 2.42
N TYR A 18 11.84 -1.12 3.66
CA TYR A 18 12.74 -0.05 4.08
C TYR A 18 13.69 -0.48 5.21
N VAL A 19 14.28 -1.67 5.08
CA VAL A 19 15.30 -2.19 5.99
C VAL A 19 16.66 -1.57 5.62
N TYR A 20 16.80 -0.27 5.95
CA TYR A 20 17.99 0.52 5.73
C TYR A 20 18.31 1.35 6.99
N PRO A 21 19.59 1.65 7.31
CA PRO A 21 19.94 2.37 8.53
C PRO A 21 19.14 3.66 8.77
N ARG A 22 18.87 4.42 7.73
CA ARG A 22 18.08 5.67 7.86
C ARG A 22 16.60 5.48 8.27
N TYR A 23 16.09 4.25 8.20
CA TYR A 23 14.72 3.89 8.59
C TYR A 23 14.66 3.00 9.83
N GLN A 24 15.80 2.80 10.48
CA GLN A 24 15.86 2.08 11.75
C GLN A 24 15.23 2.94 12.86
N LEU A 25 14.31 2.36 13.59
CA LEU A 25 13.57 3.01 14.68
C LEU A 25 14.24 2.79 16.04
N GLY A 26 15.02 1.74 16.15
CA GLY A 26 15.70 1.31 17.36
C GLY A 26 15.87 -0.20 17.44
N ASN A 27 16.21 -0.68 18.64
CA ASN A 27 16.33 -2.11 18.93
C ASN A 27 15.41 -2.48 20.09
N ILE A 28 14.72 -3.62 20.02
CA ILE A 28 13.74 -4.05 21.03
C ILE A 28 14.36 -4.29 22.42
N LEU A 29 15.68 -4.52 22.49
CA LEU A 29 16.39 -4.68 23.76
C LEU A 29 16.53 -3.36 24.53
N ASN A 30 16.45 -2.22 23.84
CA ASN A 30 16.72 -0.89 24.39
C ASN A 30 15.50 0.04 24.34
N ARG A 31 14.48 -0.29 23.53
CA ARG A 31 13.32 0.56 23.29
C ARG A 31 12.07 -0.27 23.04
N SER A 32 10.93 0.14 23.60
CA SER A 32 9.67 -0.57 23.40
C SER A 32 9.12 -0.40 21.96
N LEU A 33 8.42 -1.42 21.44
CA LEU A 33 7.74 -1.33 20.14
C LEU A 33 6.70 -0.22 20.13
N GLY A 34 6.02 0.03 21.28
CA GLY A 34 5.03 1.10 21.40
C GLY A 34 5.66 2.49 21.18
N GLU A 35 6.84 2.75 21.73
CA GLU A 35 7.56 4.02 21.49
C GLU A 35 8.03 4.14 20.05
N MET A 36 8.51 3.05 19.45
CA MET A 36 8.99 3.04 18.06
C MET A 36 7.86 3.31 17.08
N VAL A 37 6.73 2.60 17.18
CA VAL A 37 5.58 2.75 16.28
C VAL A 37 4.90 4.13 16.44
N ASN A 38 4.95 4.70 17.64
CA ASN A 38 4.36 6.01 17.93
C ASN A 38 5.34 7.17 17.77
N SER A 39 6.58 6.92 17.36
CA SER A 39 7.55 7.98 17.12
C SER A 39 7.08 8.97 16.04
N GLU A 40 7.52 10.21 16.13
CA GLU A 40 7.23 11.23 15.12
C GLU A 40 7.74 10.80 13.74
N PHE A 41 8.94 10.23 13.69
CA PHE A 41 9.53 9.70 12.46
C PHE A 41 8.62 8.65 11.80
N GLN A 42 8.13 7.65 12.57
CA GLN A 42 7.28 6.60 12.02
C GLN A 42 5.91 7.12 11.58
N ARG A 43 5.34 8.08 12.31
CA ARG A 43 4.09 8.73 11.89
C ARG A 43 4.27 9.52 10.60
N ALA A 44 5.35 10.30 10.49
CA ALA A 44 5.68 11.03 9.27
C ALA A 44 5.91 10.08 8.09
N PHE A 45 6.66 8.98 8.30
CA PHE A 45 6.86 7.94 7.29
C PHE A 45 5.53 7.34 6.81
N GLY A 46 4.60 7.06 7.72
CA GLY A 46 3.28 6.53 7.37
C GLY A 46 2.44 7.53 6.54
N LYS A 47 2.39 8.80 6.96
CA LYS A 47 1.67 9.87 6.25
C LYS A 47 2.23 10.15 4.87
N ALA A 48 3.56 10.12 4.72
CA ALA A 48 4.22 10.36 3.44
C ALA A 48 3.73 9.44 2.31
N LYS A 49 3.22 8.24 2.63
CA LYS A 49 2.65 7.33 1.63
C LYS A 49 1.47 7.95 0.87
N ALA A 50 0.65 8.76 1.54
CA ALA A 50 -0.48 9.46 0.95
C ALA A 50 -0.10 10.89 0.49
N ASP A 51 0.64 11.60 1.31
CA ASP A 51 0.91 13.03 1.14
C ASP A 51 1.82 13.31 -0.07
N THR A 52 2.68 12.35 -0.43
CA THR A 52 3.59 12.47 -1.59
C THR A 52 3.01 11.99 -2.91
N LEU A 53 1.71 11.63 -2.95
CA LEU A 53 1.08 11.22 -4.19
C LEU A 53 0.98 12.40 -5.18
N PRO A 54 1.41 12.21 -6.45
CA PRO A 54 1.21 13.22 -7.49
C PRO A 54 -0.29 13.43 -7.78
N ARG A 55 -0.63 14.59 -8.38
CA ARG A 55 -2.01 14.91 -8.74
C ARG A 55 -2.66 13.82 -9.59
N TYR A 56 -1.93 13.28 -10.58
CA TYR A 56 -2.37 12.17 -11.41
C TYR A 56 -2.87 10.95 -10.62
N CYS A 57 -2.22 10.62 -9.50
CA CYS A 57 -2.65 9.54 -8.61
C CYS A 57 -3.84 9.95 -7.73
N ARG A 58 -3.88 11.20 -7.27
CA ARG A 58 -4.97 11.70 -6.41
C ARG A 58 -6.31 11.74 -7.14
N GLU A 59 -6.30 12.02 -8.45
CA GLU A 59 -7.47 12.11 -9.32
C GLU A 59 -7.78 10.78 -10.06
N CYS A 60 -7.04 9.71 -9.79
CA CYS A 60 -7.18 8.43 -10.47
C CYS A 60 -8.44 7.66 -10.04
N GLU A 61 -9.19 7.13 -10.99
CA GLU A 61 -10.42 6.37 -10.77
C GLU A 61 -10.23 5.10 -9.92
N VAL A 62 -9.05 4.48 -9.97
CA VAL A 62 -8.72 3.30 -9.16
C VAL A 62 -7.93 3.63 -7.88
N ARG A 63 -7.86 4.90 -7.50
CA ARG A 63 -7.11 5.34 -6.31
C ARG A 63 -7.55 4.60 -5.04
N HIS A 64 -8.84 4.36 -4.88
CA HIS A 64 -9.43 3.70 -3.71
C HIS A 64 -8.97 2.24 -3.54
N LEU A 65 -8.39 1.63 -4.56
CA LEU A 65 -7.80 0.29 -4.55
C LEU A 65 -6.27 0.35 -4.55
N CYS A 66 -5.70 1.19 -5.44
CA CYS A 66 -4.26 1.27 -5.67
C CYS A 66 -3.51 2.07 -4.59
N HIS A 67 -4.11 3.17 -4.08
CA HIS A 67 -3.46 4.12 -3.15
C HIS A 67 -2.05 4.57 -3.58
N GLY A 68 -1.69 4.44 -4.87
CA GLY A 68 -0.36 4.72 -5.42
C GLY A 68 0.70 3.68 -5.05
N GLU A 69 0.32 2.59 -4.40
CA GLU A 69 1.18 1.49 -3.99
C GLU A 69 2.42 1.91 -3.18
N CYS A 70 3.43 1.04 -3.09
CA CYS A 70 4.63 1.29 -2.29
C CYS A 70 5.45 2.50 -2.80
N PRO A 71 5.77 3.48 -1.95
CA PRO A 71 6.60 4.63 -2.32
C PRO A 71 7.97 4.23 -2.88
N LYS A 72 8.52 3.09 -2.48
CA LYS A 72 9.78 2.56 -3.01
C LYS A 72 9.76 2.34 -4.52
N HIS A 73 8.58 2.10 -5.08
CA HIS A 73 8.37 1.83 -6.51
C HIS A 73 7.90 3.06 -7.31
N ARG A 74 7.84 4.25 -6.68
CA ARG A 74 7.36 5.50 -7.28
C ARG A 74 8.50 6.34 -7.86
N PHE A 75 9.25 5.79 -8.79
CA PHE A 75 10.42 6.45 -9.39
C PHE A 75 10.19 6.96 -10.81
N LEU A 76 9.00 6.79 -11.39
CA LEU A 76 8.65 7.36 -12.68
C LEU A 76 8.03 8.75 -12.53
N ARG A 77 7.91 9.43 -13.68
CA ARG A 77 7.11 10.65 -13.82
C ARG A 77 5.72 10.33 -14.34
N THR A 78 4.75 11.14 -13.94
CA THR A 78 3.40 11.13 -14.50
C THR A 78 3.41 11.62 -15.95
N PRO A 79 2.32 11.42 -16.72
CA PRO A 79 2.17 12.03 -18.05
C PRO A 79 2.34 13.56 -18.04
N ASP A 80 1.95 14.21 -16.93
CA ASP A 80 2.07 15.68 -16.74
C ASP A 80 3.46 16.11 -16.24
N GLY A 81 4.38 15.16 -16.06
CA GLY A 81 5.78 15.43 -15.65
C GLY A 81 6.02 15.40 -14.13
N ASP A 82 4.99 15.26 -13.29
CA ASP A 82 5.15 15.18 -11.83
C ASP A 82 5.95 13.92 -11.44
N PRO A 83 6.86 14.00 -10.45
CA PRO A 83 7.55 12.83 -9.92
C PRO A 83 6.65 11.97 -9.04
N GLY A 84 7.02 10.71 -8.81
CA GLY A 84 6.37 9.86 -7.82
C GLY A 84 5.30 8.92 -8.37
N LEU A 85 5.33 8.63 -9.68
CA LEU A 85 4.47 7.60 -10.27
C LEU A 85 5.09 6.21 -10.07
N ASN A 86 4.26 5.26 -9.59
CA ASN A 86 4.66 3.86 -9.49
C ASN A 86 4.92 3.27 -10.89
N TYR A 87 6.02 2.52 -11.05
CA TYR A 87 6.41 1.94 -12.34
C TYR A 87 5.41 0.91 -12.88
N LEU A 88 4.61 0.28 -12.01
CA LEU A 88 3.53 -0.64 -12.37
C LEU A 88 2.16 0.04 -12.53
N CYS A 89 2.08 1.37 -12.49
CA CYS A 89 0.82 2.11 -12.53
C CYS A 89 -0.12 1.64 -13.65
N ARG A 90 0.39 1.46 -14.88
CA ARG A 90 -0.40 0.99 -16.02
C ARG A 90 -0.97 -0.41 -15.81
N ALA A 91 -0.18 -1.31 -15.22
CA ALA A 91 -0.60 -2.67 -14.91
C ALA A 91 -1.69 -2.69 -13.82
N TYR A 92 -1.52 -1.91 -12.75
CA TYR A 92 -2.53 -1.79 -11.68
C TYR A 92 -3.84 -1.20 -12.20
N LYS A 93 -3.81 -0.13 -12.99
CA LYS A 93 -5.02 0.43 -13.61
C LYS A 93 -5.76 -0.63 -14.44
N ARG A 94 -5.04 -1.34 -15.30
CA ARG A 94 -5.62 -2.40 -16.13
C ARG A 94 -6.21 -3.53 -15.28
N PHE A 95 -5.47 -4.00 -14.28
CA PHE A 95 -5.90 -5.07 -13.39
C PHE A 95 -7.17 -4.70 -12.61
N PHE A 96 -7.18 -3.55 -11.94
CA PHE A 96 -8.33 -3.14 -11.14
C PHE A 96 -9.58 -2.89 -12.00
N ASN A 97 -9.44 -2.23 -13.14
CA ASN A 97 -10.56 -2.03 -14.06
C ASN A 97 -11.09 -3.35 -14.64
N HIS A 98 -10.20 -4.29 -14.97
CA HIS A 98 -10.58 -5.62 -15.47
C HIS A 98 -11.29 -6.45 -14.39
N SER A 99 -10.80 -6.45 -13.18
CA SER A 99 -11.33 -7.26 -12.07
C SER A 99 -12.58 -6.65 -11.42
N ALA A 100 -12.82 -5.35 -11.56
CA ALA A 100 -13.90 -4.65 -10.87
C ALA A 100 -15.29 -5.29 -11.05
N PRO A 101 -15.75 -5.72 -12.25
CA PRO A 101 -17.07 -6.34 -12.41
C PRO A 101 -17.20 -7.66 -11.63
N ALA A 102 -16.15 -8.48 -11.61
CA ALA A 102 -16.13 -9.72 -10.85
C ALA A 102 -16.16 -9.45 -9.34
N MET A 103 -15.33 -8.51 -8.86
CA MET A 103 -15.28 -8.11 -7.44
C MET A 103 -16.61 -7.54 -6.96
N GLN A 104 -17.30 -6.73 -7.79
CA GLN A 104 -18.62 -6.20 -7.46
C GLN A 104 -19.68 -7.31 -7.32
N ARG A 105 -19.66 -8.32 -8.18
CA ARG A 105 -20.54 -9.50 -8.07
C ARG A 105 -20.23 -10.30 -6.80
N MET A 106 -18.97 -10.53 -6.49
CA MET A 106 -18.56 -11.19 -5.25
C MET A 106 -19.04 -10.42 -4.00
N ALA A 107 -18.89 -9.11 -4.00
CA ALA A 107 -19.39 -8.26 -2.92
C ALA A 107 -20.93 -8.29 -2.79
N ALA A 108 -21.65 -8.37 -3.90
CA ALA A 108 -23.11 -8.50 -3.88
C ALA A 108 -23.55 -9.84 -3.27
N LEU A 109 -22.86 -10.95 -3.60
CA LEU A 109 -23.11 -12.26 -2.97
C LEU A 109 -22.89 -12.22 -1.46
N LEU A 110 -21.79 -11.62 -1.00
CA LEU A 110 -21.52 -11.45 0.43
C LEU A 110 -22.61 -10.68 1.16
N ARG A 111 -23.16 -9.62 0.57
CA ARG A 111 -24.25 -8.83 1.20
C ARG A 111 -25.52 -9.62 1.44
N ILE A 112 -25.76 -10.68 0.67
CA ILE A 112 -26.93 -11.58 0.81
C ILE A 112 -26.55 -12.91 1.47
N GLY A 113 -25.39 -12.98 2.14
CA GLY A 113 -24.96 -14.17 2.90
C GLY A 113 -24.51 -15.35 2.03
N ARG A 114 -24.23 -15.14 0.75
CA ARG A 114 -23.76 -16.20 -0.18
C ARG A 114 -22.25 -16.18 -0.34
N ALA A 115 -21.68 -17.32 -0.71
CA ALA A 115 -20.24 -17.45 -0.91
C ALA A 115 -19.78 -16.69 -2.17
N PRO A 116 -18.72 -15.86 -2.11
CA PRO A 116 -18.18 -15.14 -3.26
C PRO A 116 -17.77 -16.09 -4.42
N ALA A 117 -17.29 -17.30 -4.08
CA ALA A 117 -16.88 -18.31 -5.05
C ALA A 117 -18.01 -18.77 -6.00
N GLU A 118 -19.26 -18.46 -5.69
CA GLU A 118 -20.40 -18.82 -6.55
C GLU A 118 -20.38 -18.12 -7.92
N ILE A 119 -19.59 -17.04 -8.08
CA ILE A 119 -19.39 -16.44 -9.41
C ILE A 119 -18.74 -17.41 -10.40
N MET A 120 -17.97 -18.40 -9.92
CA MET A 120 -17.33 -19.40 -10.78
C MET A 120 -18.34 -20.33 -11.47
N ARG A 121 -19.52 -20.53 -10.88
CA ARG A 121 -20.60 -21.35 -11.44
C ARG A 121 -21.38 -20.63 -12.55
N GLN A 122 -21.24 -19.30 -12.67
CA GLN A 122 -21.93 -18.48 -13.65
C GLN A 122 -21.08 -18.19 -14.90
N ALA A 123 -19.80 -18.60 -14.87
CA ALA A 123 -18.85 -18.37 -15.96
C ALA A 123 -18.67 -19.60 -16.88
N ALA A 124 -19.50 -20.63 -16.69
CA ALA A 124 -19.52 -21.85 -17.52
C ALA A 124 -20.74 -21.76 -18.51
#